data_1a9f6a7b64b7afa6b9c094a78db13bd6
#
_entry.id   1a9f6a7b64b7afa6b9c094a78db13bd6
#
_cell.length_a   1.000
_cell.length_b   1.000
_cell.length_c   1.000
_cell.angle_alpha   90.00
_cell.angle_beta   90.00
_cell.angle_gamma   90.00
#
_symmetry.space_group_name_H-M   'P 1'
#
loop_
_entity.id
_entity.type
_entity.pdbx_description
1 polymer ?
#
loop_
_entity_poly.entity_id
_entity_poly.type
_entity_poly.pdbx_seq_one_letter_code
_entity_poly.pdbx_strand_id
1 'polypeptide(L)'
;MRRAMELAELGRGWTKTNPVVGAVLVKEDRIIGEGYHKKFGGLHAEREALADCRSRGEDPAGADLYVTLEPCCHYGKTPPCTQAVIEAGISHVFVGAEDINPLVAGAGIRQLREQGILVTEGVLQEECEYQNRVFFHYIQTKLPYVRMKYAMTLDGKIASASGKSQWITGEAAREQVHLSLIHI
;
A
#
# COMPACT_ATOMS: atom_id res chain seq x y z
N MET A 1 -10.88 2.84 -4.73
CA MET A 1 -9.76 1.90 -4.52
C MET A 1 -8.60 2.08 -5.53
N ARG A 2 -8.78 2.07 -6.85
CA ARG A 2 -7.65 2.24 -7.81
C ARG A 2 -6.79 3.47 -7.50
N ARG A 3 -7.42 4.61 -7.20
CA ARG A 3 -6.69 5.82 -6.81
C ARG A 3 -5.86 5.63 -5.53
N ALA A 4 -6.37 4.91 -4.54
CA ALA A 4 -5.61 4.58 -3.33
C ALA A 4 -4.37 3.72 -3.65
N MET A 5 -4.50 2.76 -4.58
CA MET A 5 -3.38 1.95 -5.05
C MET A 5 -2.30 2.77 -5.79
N GLU A 6 -2.71 3.73 -6.65
CA GLU A 6 -1.77 4.65 -7.30
C GLU A 6 -0.97 5.46 -6.28
N LEU A 7 -1.65 5.98 -5.25
CA LEU A 7 -0.99 6.71 -4.16
C LEU A 7 -0.03 5.82 -3.37
N ALA A 8 -0.41 4.57 -3.09
CA ALA A 8 0.45 3.62 -2.38
C ALA A 8 1.81 3.43 -3.09
N GLU A 9 1.83 3.38 -4.44
CA GLU A 9 3.07 3.22 -5.22
C GLU A 9 4.07 4.37 -4.98
N LEU A 10 3.61 5.58 -4.66
CA LEU A 10 4.48 6.71 -4.35
C LEU A 10 5.34 6.49 -3.10
N GLY A 11 4.91 5.58 -2.21
CA GLY A 11 5.65 5.18 -1.02
C GLY A 11 6.70 4.08 -1.27
N ARG A 12 6.66 3.44 -2.45
CA ARG A 12 7.54 2.31 -2.75
C ARG A 12 9.02 2.71 -2.65
N GLY A 13 9.79 1.90 -1.91
CA GLY A 13 11.21 2.15 -1.63
C GLY A 13 11.49 3.05 -0.41
N TRP A 14 10.52 3.83 0.02
CA TRP A 14 10.67 4.69 1.19
C TRP A 14 10.10 4.09 2.48
N THR A 15 9.18 3.15 2.35
CA THR A 15 8.55 2.44 3.48
C THR A 15 9.43 1.32 4.06
N LYS A 16 10.55 1.00 3.43
CA LYS A 16 11.46 -0.11 3.81
C LYS A 16 10.70 -1.44 3.90
N THR A 17 10.65 -2.03 5.11
CA THR A 17 9.96 -3.29 5.40
C THR A 17 8.45 -3.15 5.60
N ASN A 18 7.93 -1.92 5.70
CA ASN A 18 6.49 -1.70 5.82
C ASN A 18 5.80 -1.86 4.46
N PRO A 19 4.53 -2.27 4.46
CA PRO A 19 3.74 -2.32 3.22
C PRO A 19 3.55 -0.91 2.65
N VAL A 20 3.38 -0.83 1.34
CA VAL A 20 2.89 0.39 0.69
C VAL A 20 1.38 0.44 0.85
N VAL A 21 0.89 1.55 1.39
CA VAL A 21 -0.53 1.75 1.66
C VAL A 21 -0.95 3.11 1.15
N GLY A 22 -2.11 3.16 0.52
CA GLY A 22 -2.76 4.38 0.09
C GLY A 22 -4.18 4.46 0.64
N ALA A 23 -4.65 5.67 0.86
CA ALA A 23 -5.97 5.96 1.39
C ALA A 23 -6.61 7.15 0.67
N VAL A 24 -7.92 7.08 0.43
CA VAL A 24 -8.69 8.13 -0.21
C VAL A 24 -10.00 8.33 0.54
N LEU A 25 -10.30 9.56 0.89
CA LEU A 25 -11.58 9.97 1.49
C LEU A 25 -12.50 10.50 0.40
N VAL A 26 -13.72 9.97 0.37
CA VAL A 26 -14.76 10.35 -0.60
C VAL A 26 -16.01 10.81 0.14
N LYS A 27 -16.57 11.92 -0.26
CA LYS A 27 -17.85 12.44 0.25
C LYS A 27 -18.65 13.03 -0.91
N GLU A 28 -19.90 12.63 -1.06
CA GLU A 28 -20.77 13.11 -2.14
C GLU A 28 -20.11 12.95 -3.53
N ASP A 29 -19.58 11.76 -3.82
CA ASP A 29 -18.85 11.39 -5.03
C ASP A 29 -17.60 12.24 -5.35
N ARG A 30 -17.12 13.06 -4.40
CA ARG A 30 -15.91 13.87 -4.53
C ARG A 30 -14.79 13.34 -3.62
N ILE A 31 -13.57 13.34 -4.12
CA ILE A 31 -12.38 13.09 -3.30
C ILE A 31 -12.12 14.34 -2.45
N ILE A 32 -12.21 14.19 -1.14
CA ILE A 32 -11.98 15.24 -0.16
C ILE A 32 -10.64 15.14 0.56
N GLY A 33 -9.95 14.01 0.45
CA GLY A 33 -8.62 13.82 1.03
C GLY A 33 -7.91 12.60 0.45
N GLU A 34 -6.60 12.70 0.31
CA GLU A 34 -5.74 11.66 -0.24
C GLU A 34 -4.49 11.48 0.62
N GLY A 35 -4.04 10.26 0.80
CA GLY A 35 -2.84 9.98 1.57
C GLY A 35 -2.19 8.65 1.22
N TYR A 36 -0.90 8.54 1.54
CA TYR A 36 -0.17 7.30 1.42
C TYR A 36 0.92 7.23 2.49
N HIS A 37 1.38 6.03 2.81
CA HIS A 37 2.50 5.85 3.73
C HIS A 37 3.80 6.31 3.05
N LYS A 38 4.23 7.54 3.34
CA LYS A 38 5.32 8.21 2.63
C LYS A 38 6.69 7.59 2.90
N LYS A 39 6.94 7.22 4.16
CA LYS A 39 8.24 6.69 4.58
C LYS A 39 8.14 5.93 5.89
N PHE A 40 9.07 5.02 6.10
CA PHE A 40 9.21 4.28 7.35
C PHE A 40 9.23 5.19 8.58
N GLY A 41 8.35 4.91 9.54
CA GLY A 41 8.19 5.68 10.77
C GLY A 41 7.40 6.99 10.63
N GLY A 42 6.94 7.31 9.43
CA GLY A 42 6.00 8.42 9.18
C GLY A 42 4.55 8.02 9.46
N LEU A 43 3.62 8.95 9.18
CA LEU A 43 2.20 8.70 9.30
C LEU A 43 1.75 7.60 8.34
N HIS A 44 0.73 6.85 8.74
CA HIS A 44 0.06 5.89 7.88
C HIS A 44 -0.89 6.60 6.89
N ALA A 45 -1.26 5.91 5.83
CA ALA A 45 -2.04 6.45 4.73
C ALA A 45 -3.35 7.12 5.16
N GLU A 46 -4.06 6.48 6.10
CA GLU A 46 -5.34 6.97 6.61
C GLU A 46 -5.18 8.31 7.33
N ARG A 47 -4.12 8.44 8.15
CA ARG A 47 -3.83 9.70 8.85
C ARG A 47 -3.36 10.80 7.90
N GLU A 48 -2.60 10.46 6.87
CA GLU A 48 -2.22 11.40 5.80
C GLU A 48 -3.45 11.87 5.03
N ALA A 49 -4.38 10.96 4.67
CA ALA A 49 -5.64 11.33 3.99
C ALA A 49 -6.52 12.24 4.85
N LEU A 50 -6.64 11.95 6.16
CA LEU A 50 -7.36 12.82 7.09
C LEU A 50 -6.69 14.19 7.26
N ALA A 51 -5.36 14.23 7.28
CA ALA A 51 -4.63 15.50 7.34
C ALA A 51 -4.80 16.33 6.07
N ASP A 52 -4.74 15.69 4.91
CA ASP A 52 -4.99 16.33 3.62
C ASP A 52 -6.43 16.88 3.52
N CYS A 53 -7.43 16.10 3.92
CA CYS A 53 -8.83 16.52 3.98
C CYS A 53 -8.98 17.80 4.82
N ARG A 54 -8.43 17.83 6.03
CA ARG A 54 -8.48 19.01 6.89
C ARG A 54 -7.72 20.21 6.30
N SER A 55 -6.60 19.97 5.64
CA SER A 55 -5.82 21.03 4.99
C SER A 55 -6.55 21.69 3.83
N ARG A 56 -7.47 20.96 3.20
CA ARG A 56 -8.39 21.48 2.16
C ARG A 56 -9.61 22.21 2.74
N GLY A 57 -9.75 22.26 4.06
CA GLY A 57 -10.93 22.84 4.73
C GLY A 57 -12.17 21.95 4.66
N GLU A 58 -12.01 20.67 4.33
CA GLU A 58 -13.09 19.69 4.24
C GLU A 58 -13.30 18.95 5.57
N ASP A 59 -14.55 18.53 5.81
CA ASP A 59 -14.93 17.76 6.99
C ASP A 59 -15.05 16.26 6.64
N PRO A 60 -14.24 15.37 7.24
CA PRO A 60 -14.27 13.94 6.99
C PRO A 60 -15.50 13.23 7.59
N ALA A 61 -16.26 13.87 8.48
CA ALA A 61 -17.40 13.24 9.11
C ALA A 61 -18.45 12.79 8.09
N GLY A 62 -18.89 11.54 8.19
CA GLY A 62 -19.82 10.92 7.24
C GLY A 62 -19.22 10.52 5.90
N ALA A 63 -17.91 10.69 5.69
CA ALA A 63 -17.25 10.29 4.44
C ALA A 63 -17.01 8.78 4.36
N ASP A 64 -16.73 8.30 3.16
CA ASP A 64 -16.22 6.96 2.84
C ASP A 64 -14.70 6.98 2.79
N LEU A 65 -14.06 6.00 3.42
CA LEU A 65 -12.61 5.78 3.36
C LEU A 65 -12.30 4.54 2.51
N TYR A 66 -11.52 4.71 1.46
CA TYR A 66 -10.93 3.61 0.68
C TYR A 66 -9.48 3.45 1.09
N VAL A 67 -9.09 2.27 1.57
CA VAL A 67 -7.73 1.97 2.02
C VAL A 67 -7.27 0.62 1.45
N THR A 68 -6.03 0.58 0.94
CA THR A 68 -5.51 -0.61 0.25
C THR A 68 -5.16 -1.78 1.17
N LEU A 69 -4.98 -1.53 2.46
CA LEU A 69 -4.69 -2.53 3.49
C LEU A 69 -5.50 -2.22 4.75
N GLU A 70 -5.86 -3.26 5.49
CA GLU A 70 -6.59 -3.15 6.77
C GLU A 70 -5.97 -2.10 7.70
N PRO A 71 -6.76 -1.15 8.24
CA PRO A 71 -6.28 -0.17 9.22
C PRO A 71 -5.76 -0.81 10.50
N CYS A 72 -4.56 -0.43 10.92
CA CYS A 72 -3.96 -0.97 12.14
C CYS A 72 -4.76 -0.59 13.40
N CYS A 73 -4.86 -1.54 14.35
CA CYS A 73 -5.59 -1.40 15.62
C CYS A 73 -4.69 -1.40 16.86
N HIS A 74 -3.38 -1.55 16.70
CA HIS A 74 -2.41 -1.61 17.79
C HIS A 74 -1.55 -0.34 17.88
N TYR A 75 -1.06 -0.03 19.06
CA TYR A 75 -0.09 1.03 19.28
C TYR A 75 1.29 0.58 18.79
N GLY A 76 1.79 1.24 17.76
CA GLY A 76 3.16 1.10 17.27
C GLY A 76 3.96 2.37 17.56
N LYS A 77 4.67 2.89 16.56
CA LYS A 77 5.33 4.21 16.61
C LYS A 77 4.32 5.35 16.56
N THR A 78 3.15 5.09 16.00
CA THR A 78 2.02 6.01 15.91
C THR A 78 0.79 5.38 16.58
N PRO A 79 -0.18 6.18 17.07
CA PRO A 79 -1.45 5.65 17.54
C PRO A 79 -2.20 4.91 16.44
N PRO A 80 -3.10 3.95 16.78
CA PRO A 80 -3.86 3.15 15.83
C PRO A 80 -4.58 3.98 14.77
N CYS A 81 -4.61 3.51 13.52
CA CYS A 81 -5.38 4.16 12.46
C CYS A 81 -6.87 4.00 12.66
N THR A 82 -7.32 2.86 13.19
CA THR A 82 -8.73 2.64 13.55
C THR A 82 -9.26 3.74 14.47
N GLN A 83 -8.48 4.15 15.48
CA GLN A 83 -8.87 5.24 16.35
C GLN A 83 -9.03 6.57 15.59
N ALA A 84 -8.11 6.90 14.70
CA ALA A 84 -8.20 8.14 13.91
C ALA A 84 -9.41 8.14 12.96
N VAL A 85 -9.76 6.98 12.40
CA VAL A 85 -10.94 6.79 11.55
C VAL A 85 -12.23 6.98 12.35
N ILE A 86 -12.30 6.40 13.55
CA ILE A 86 -13.45 6.54 14.47
C ILE A 86 -13.62 7.99 14.89
N GLU A 87 -12.54 8.63 15.37
CA GLU A 87 -12.56 10.03 15.82
C GLU A 87 -12.91 11.01 14.70
N ALA A 88 -12.61 10.66 13.45
CA ALA A 88 -12.96 11.45 12.27
C ALA A 88 -14.43 11.29 11.86
N GLY A 89 -15.19 10.39 12.45
CA GLY A 89 -16.60 10.15 12.14
C GLY A 89 -16.83 9.56 10.74
N ILE A 90 -15.91 8.74 10.26
CA ILE A 90 -16.03 8.04 8.96
C ILE A 90 -17.24 7.10 9.03
N SER A 91 -18.08 7.09 7.99
CA SER A 91 -19.29 6.27 7.92
C SER A 91 -19.06 4.88 7.38
N HIS A 92 -18.17 4.75 6.38
CA HIS A 92 -17.90 3.49 5.69
C HIS A 92 -16.41 3.37 5.35
N VAL A 93 -15.85 2.19 5.59
CA VAL A 93 -14.46 1.86 5.23
C VAL A 93 -14.46 0.74 4.20
N PHE A 94 -13.86 0.99 3.05
CA PHE A 94 -13.63 0.01 1.99
C PHE A 94 -12.18 -0.46 2.07
N VAL A 95 -11.98 -1.72 2.44
CA VAL A 95 -10.66 -2.33 2.62
C VAL A 95 -10.29 -3.16 1.39
N GLY A 96 -9.08 -2.95 0.88
CA GLY A 96 -8.53 -3.75 -0.22
C GLY A 96 -8.14 -5.15 0.25
N ALA A 97 -7.06 -5.28 0.97
CA ALA A 97 -6.57 -6.53 1.53
C ALA A 97 -6.63 -6.52 3.07
N GLU A 98 -6.92 -7.67 3.67
CA GLU A 98 -6.75 -7.90 5.11
C GLU A 98 -5.26 -7.96 5.45
N ASP A 99 -4.87 -7.44 6.62
CA ASP A 99 -3.50 -7.58 7.10
C ASP A 99 -3.31 -8.96 7.74
N ILE A 100 -2.50 -9.79 7.10
CA ILE A 100 -2.19 -11.14 7.61
C ILE A 100 -1.21 -11.16 8.79
N ASN A 101 -0.73 -10.00 9.24
CA ASN A 101 0.09 -9.90 10.44
C ASN A 101 -0.73 -10.34 11.66
N PRO A 102 -0.31 -11.37 12.43
CA PRO A 102 -1.06 -11.87 13.58
C PRO A 102 -1.42 -10.81 14.63
N LEU A 103 -0.72 -9.68 14.66
CA LEU A 103 -1.02 -8.54 15.54
C LEU A 103 -2.21 -7.70 15.07
N VAL A 104 -2.64 -7.84 13.82
CA VAL A 104 -3.75 -7.11 13.20
C VAL A 104 -4.84 -8.08 12.79
N ALA A 105 -4.62 -8.89 11.78
CA ALA A 105 -5.42 -10.05 11.32
C ALA A 105 -6.94 -9.92 11.57
N GLY A 106 -7.60 -8.97 10.92
CA GLY A 106 -9.05 -8.69 11.06
C GLY A 106 -9.45 -7.98 12.35
N ALA A 107 -8.52 -7.67 13.26
CA ALA A 107 -8.85 -6.98 14.50
C ALA A 107 -9.20 -5.51 14.26
N GLY A 108 -8.57 -4.85 13.29
CA GLY A 108 -8.90 -3.49 12.89
C GLY A 108 -10.31 -3.39 12.32
N ILE A 109 -10.65 -4.32 11.44
CA ILE A 109 -12.00 -4.42 10.84
C ILE A 109 -13.07 -4.65 11.91
N ARG A 110 -12.81 -5.59 12.83
CA ARG A 110 -13.74 -5.85 13.97
C ARG A 110 -13.93 -4.61 14.82
N GLN A 111 -12.85 -3.92 15.19
CA GLN A 111 -12.92 -2.71 15.99
C GLN A 111 -13.76 -1.60 15.32
N LEU A 112 -13.60 -1.40 14.01
CA LEU A 112 -14.40 -0.43 13.27
C LEU A 112 -15.90 -0.79 13.29
N ARG A 113 -16.23 -2.08 13.04
CA ARG A 113 -17.62 -2.57 13.09
C ARG A 113 -18.26 -2.43 14.48
N GLU A 114 -17.52 -2.70 15.54
CA GLU A 114 -17.98 -2.54 16.94
C GLU A 114 -18.31 -1.08 17.27
N GLN A 115 -17.70 -0.12 16.57
CA GLN A 115 -18.00 1.30 16.69
C GLN A 115 -19.10 1.79 15.72
N GLY A 116 -19.78 0.86 15.04
CA GLY A 116 -20.89 1.18 14.13
C GLY A 116 -20.48 1.65 12.73
N ILE A 117 -19.20 1.57 12.39
CA ILE A 117 -18.71 1.91 11.05
C ILE A 117 -18.97 0.74 10.11
N LEU A 118 -19.56 1.01 8.95
CA LEU A 118 -19.71 -0.01 7.90
C LEU A 118 -18.35 -0.39 7.34
N VAL A 119 -18.09 -1.68 7.12
CA VAL A 119 -16.83 -2.14 6.51
C VAL A 119 -17.12 -3.13 5.39
N THR A 120 -16.68 -2.77 4.18
CA THR A 120 -16.66 -3.64 3.00
C THR A 120 -15.22 -4.09 2.75
N GLU A 121 -15.01 -5.39 2.76
CA GLU A 121 -13.71 -6.04 2.56
C GLU A 121 -13.54 -6.54 1.12
N GLY A 122 -12.30 -6.80 0.71
CA GLY A 122 -11.98 -7.47 -0.54
C GLY A 122 -12.11 -6.60 -1.79
N VAL A 123 -12.09 -5.27 -1.64
CA VAL A 123 -12.22 -4.35 -2.79
C VAL A 123 -10.92 -4.30 -3.59
N LEU A 124 -10.86 -4.95 -4.75
CA LEU A 124 -9.66 -5.19 -5.54
C LEU A 124 -8.58 -5.92 -4.71
N GLN A 125 -8.99 -6.96 -4.01
CA GLN A 125 -8.15 -7.67 -3.06
C GLN A 125 -6.89 -8.23 -3.71
N GLU A 126 -7.03 -8.96 -4.81
CA GLU A 126 -5.90 -9.59 -5.51
C GLU A 126 -4.85 -8.56 -5.93
N GLU A 127 -5.28 -7.42 -6.44
CA GLU A 127 -4.40 -6.34 -6.86
C GLU A 127 -3.69 -5.68 -5.65
N CYS A 128 -4.40 -5.47 -4.55
CA CYS A 128 -3.83 -4.93 -3.31
C CYS A 128 -2.82 -5.90 -2.68
N GLU A 129 -3.12 -7.20 -2.66
CA GLU A 129 -2.19 -8.23 -2.20
C GLU A 129 -0.96 -8.32 -3.10
N TYR A 130 -1.15 -8.30 -4.43
CA TYR A 130 -0.04 -8.32 -5.38
C TYR A 130 0.87 -7.09 -5.21
N GLN A 131 0.30 -5.91 -4.93
CA GLN A 131 1.06 -4.69 -4.66
C GLN A 131 2.00 -4.86 -3.46
N ASN A 132 1.56 -5.59 -2.43
CA ASN A 132 2.30 -5.85 -1.19
C ASN A 132 2.83 -7.29 -1.07
N ARG A 133 2.96 -8.04 -2.20
CA ARG A 133 3.36 -9.46 -2.20
C ARG A 133 4.66 -9.78 -1.47
N VAL A 134 5.62 -8.83 -1.48
CA VAL A 134 6.91 -8.99 -0.76
C VAL A 134 6.68 -8.96 0.75
N PHE A 135 5.87 -8.02 1.23
CA PHE A 135 5.48 -7.91 2.63
C PHE A 135 4.71 -9.16 3.08
N PHE A 136 3.67 -9.55 2.34
CA PHE A 136 2.87 -10.73 2.64
C PHE A 136 3.70 -12.01 2.66
N HIS A 137 4.59 -12.21 1.67
CA HIS A 137 5.50 -13.35 1.64
C HIS A 137 6.35 -13.43 2.92
N TYR A 138 6.96 -12.31 3.33
CA TYR A 138 7.79 -12.29 4.52
C TYR A 138 6.99 -12.55 5.81
N ILE A 139 5.79 -11.96 5.94
CA ILE A 139 4.95 -12.18 7.12
C ILE A 139 4.53 -13.64 7.25
N GLN A 140 4.20 -14.30 6.14
CA GLN A 140 3.78 -15.70 6.12
C GLN A 140 4.94 -16.68 6.34
N THR A 141 6.07 -16.47 5.66
CA THR A 141 7.12 -17.46 5.56
C THR A 141 8.34 -17.19 6.44
N LYS A 142 8.53 -15.91 6.84
CA LYS A 142 9.75 -15.38 7.48
C LYS A 142 11.01 -15.54 6.62
N LEU A 143 10.84 -15.85 5.33
CA LEU A 143 11.91 -15.96 4.35
C LEU A 143 11.95 -14.71 3.46
N PRO A 144 13.13 -14.34 2.94
CA PRO A 144 13.23 -13.23 1.99
C PRO A 144 12.51 -13.59 0.68
N TYR A 145 11.87 -12.57 0.09
CA TYR A 145 11.29 -12.69 -1.23
C TYR A 145 12.40 -12.54 -2.28
N VAL A 146 12.77 -13.67 -2.90
CA VAL A 146 13.86 -13.69 -3.90
C VAL A 146 13.34 -13.33 -5.28
N ARG A 147 13.90 -12.30 -5.90
CA ARG A 147 13.63 -11.92 -7.28
C ARG A 147 14.92 -12.03 -8.10
N MET A 148 14.96 -13.01 -9.00
CA MET A 148 16.04 -13.12 -9.99
C MET A 148 15.73 -12.24 -11.20
N LYS A 149 16.69 -11.42 -11.60
CA LYS A 149 16.61 -10.56 -12.77
C LYS A 149 17.78 -10.83 -13.68
N TYR A 150 17.50 -11.09 -14.93
CA TYR A 150 18.51 -11.28 -15.99
C TYR A 150 18.02 -10.69 -17.31
N ALA A 151 18.97 -10.25 -18.16
CA ALA A 151 18.70 -9.90 -19.53
C ALA A 151 19.21 -11.01 -20.44
N MET A 152 18.40 -11.48 -21.35
CA MET A 152 18.75 -12.52 -22.32
C MET A 152 18.12 -12.25 -23.66
N THR A 153 18.71 -12.81 -24.72
CA THR A 153 18.15 -12.87 -26.05
C THR A 153 16.97 -13.86 -26.11
N LEU A 154 16.20 -13.85 -27.20
CA LEU A 154 15.09 -14.80 -27.39
C LEU A 154 15.51 -16.27 -27.32
N ASP A 155 16.74 -16.57 -27.73
CA ASP A 155 17.34 -17.91 -27.67
C ASP A 155 18.05 -18.19 -26.34
N GLY A 156 17.82 -17.36 -25.30
CA GLY A 156 18.29 -17.58 -23.93
C GLY A 156 19.77 -17.26 -23.69
N LYS A 157 20.43 -16.50 -24.54
CA LYS A 157 21.85 -16.12 -24.38
C LYS A 157 21.97 -14.84 -23.57
N ILE A 158 22.88 -14.81 -22.61
CA ILE A 158 23.18 -13.64 -21.76
C ILE A 158 24.36 -12.82 -22.29
N ALA A 159 25.13 -13.37 -23.23
CA ALA A 159 26.23 -12.71 -23.88
C ALA A 159 26.53 -13.40 -25.22
N SER A 160 27.29 -12.71 -26.11
CA SER A 160 27.88 -13.33 -27.30
C SER A 160 29.01 -14.31 -26.94
N ALA A 161 29.47 -15.10 -27.91
CA ALA A 161 30.63 -16.00 -27.73
C ALA A 161 31.91 -15.25 -27.29
N SER A 162 32.03 -13.96 -27.59
CA SER A 162 33.14 -13.10 -27.14
C SER A 162 32.93 -12.46 -25.77
N GLY A 163 31.87 -12.80 -25.04
CA GLY A 163 31.54 -12.25 -23.73
C GLY A 163 30.88 -10.86 -23.76
N LYS A 164 30.61 -10.30 -24.94
CA LYS A 164 29.92 -9.01 -25.05
C LYS A 164 28.42 -9.18 -24.76
N SER A 165 27.89 -8.43 -23.77
CA SER A 165 26.49 -8.49 -23.32
C SER A 165 25.72 -7.16 -23.48
N GLN A 166 26.37 -6.11 -23.99
CA GLN A 166 25.78 -4.79 -24.14
C GLN A 166 25.38 -4.53 -25.62
N TRP A 167 24.15 -4.14 -25.92
CA TRP A 167 22.97 -4.06 -25.02
C TRP A 167 21.94 -5.06 -25.53
N ILE A 168 21.45 -5.95 -24.66
CA ILE A 168 20.45 -6.96 -25.06
C ILE A 168 19.04 -6.35 -25.00
N THR A 169 18.81 -5.40 -24.09
CA THR A 169 17.52 -4.75 -23.89
C THR A 169 17.60 -3.26 -24.21
N GLY A 170 16.46 -2.67 -24.63
CA GLY A 170 16.35 -1.25 -24.90
C GLY A 170 16.47 -0.38 -23.63
N GLU A 171 16.60 0.93 -23.81
CA GLU A 171 16.82 1.89 -22.74
C GLU A 171 15.69 1.90 -21.70
N ALA A 172 14.43 1.96 -22.16
CA ALA A 172 13.26 1.93 -21.27
C ALA A 172 13.21 0.68 -20.37
N ALA A 173 13.60 -0.50 -20.91
CA ALA A 173 13.68 -1.73 -20.12
C ALA A 173 14.81 -1.67 -19.07
N ARG A 174 15.94 -1.04 -19.39
CA ARG A 174 17.04 -0.85 -18.43
C ARG A 174 16.65 0.13 -17.32
N GLU A 175 15.94 1.21 -17.65
CA GLU A 175 15.42 2.15 -16.68
C GLU A 175 14.46 1.46 -15.70
N GLN A 176 13.51 0.68 -16.22
CA GLN A 176 12.59 -0.12 -15.41
C GLN A 176 13.32 -1.08 -14.46
N VAL A 177 14.41 -1.63 -14.92
CA VAL A 177 15.29 -2.49 -14.13
C VAL A 177 15.94 -1.73 -12.99
N HIS A 178 16.52 -0.56 -13.24
CA HIS A 178 17.14 0.25 -12.21
C HIS A 178 16.09 0.64 -11.14
N LEU A 179 14.92 1.09 -11.55
CA LEU A 179 13.81 1.36 -10.63
C LEU A 179 13.44 0.14 -9.78
N SER A 180 13.45 -1.06 -10.36
CA SER A 180 13.14 -2.30 -9.61
C SER A 180 14.21 -2.69 -8.58
N LEU A 181 15.44 -2.19 -8.71
CA LEU A 181 16.58 -2.48 -7.84
C LEU A 181 16.80 -1.44 -6.74
N ILE A 182 16.31 -0.22 -6.93
CA ILE A 182 16.43 0.86 -5.93
C ILE A 182 15.69 0.53 -4.63
N HIS A 183 14.70 -0.35 -4.69
CA HIS A 183 13.75 -0.64 -3.63
C HIS A 183 13.92 -2.02 -2.98
N ILE A 184 15.12 -2.58 -3.07
CA ILE A 184 15.51 -3.84 -2.43
C ILE A 184 16.13 -3.59 -1.05
#